data_9445ed6ed709cb206aa70f60186aaaea
#
_entry.id   9445ed6ed709cb206aa70f60186aaaea
#
_cell.length_a   1.000
_cell.length_b   1.000
_cell.length_c   1.000
_cell.angle_alpha   90.00
_cell.angle_beta   90.00
_cell.angle_gamma   90.00
#
_symmetry.space_group_name_H-M   'P 1'
#
loop_
_entity.id
_entity.type
_entity.pdbx_description
1 polymer ?
#
loop_
_entity_poly.entity_id
_entity_poly.type
_entity_poly.pdbx_seq_one_letter_code
_entity_poly.pdbx_strand_id
1 'polypeptide(L)'
;FILFGIFILTEKKVAQPLLDLGIFKSKLFSMSIIMALFNFTVAMFSSILLPFYLQDFRNYGPGLAGMIMMAYPVAMLIASPLAGSAADKMDKEIVTFVGISGIVLSQLGYLLINPHSAPWLVVVILLIQGMSMGIFQSPNNALIMETVDRKYLGIAGSVNSLARNMAFVLGTSLATLILFTAMSNPVSYTH
;
A
#
# COMPACT_ATOMS: atom_id res chain seq x y z
N PHE A 1 -15.00 -16.12 -1.35
CA PHE A 1 -15.98 -15.31 -0.60
C PHE A 1 -16.91 -16.18 0.23
N ILE A 2 -17.48 -17.27 -0.31
CA ILE A 2 -18.41 -18.16 0.41
C ILE A 2 -17.74 -18.79 1.63
N LEU A 3 -16.53 -19.34 1.49
CA LEU A 3 -15.76 -19.92 2.59
C LEU A 3 -15.42 -18.90 3.68
N PHE A 4 -15.16 -17.65 3.31
CA PHE A 4 -14.93 -16.56 4.27
C PHE A 4 -16.20 -16.19 5.03
N GLY A 5 -17.34 -16.19 4.35
CA GLY A 5 -18.66 -16.00 4.99
C GLY A 5 -18.97 -17.12 6.00
N ILE A 6 -18.75 -18.38 5.62
CA ILE A 6 -18.91 -19.55 6.50
C ILE A 6 -17.96 -19.46 7.70
N PHE A 7 -16.70 -19.08 7.48
CA PHE A 7 -15.72 -18.87 8.54
C PHE A 7 -16.21 -17.84 9.57
N ILE A 8 -16.65 -16.66 9.13
CA ILE A 8 -17.18 -15.62 10.03
C ILE A 8 -18.41 -16.09 10.82
N LEU A 9 -19.32 -16.84 10.18
CA LEU A 9 -20.52 -17.37 10.83
C LEU A 9 -20.18 -18.45 11.86
N THR A 10 -19.20 -19.29 11.57
CA THR A 10 -18.70 -20.31 12.50
C THR A 10 -17.99 -19.68 13.68
N GLU A 11 -17.15 -18.67 13.44
CA GLU A 11 -16.38 -17.97 14.44
C GLU A 11 -17.25 -17.23 15.47
N LYS A 12 -18.41 -16.72 15.05
CA LYS A 12 -19.40 -16.11 15.97
C LYS A 12 -20.06 -17.10 16.93
N LYS A 13 -19.99 -18.40 16.65
CA LYS A 13 -20.67 -19.44 17.45
C LYS A 13 -19.74 -20.22 18.38
N VAL A 14 -18.43 -20.06 18.27
CA VAL A 14 -17.43 -20.79 19.05
C VAL A 14 -17.14 -20.06 20.37
N ALA A 15 -17.05 -20.81 21.47
CA ALA A 15 -16.81 -20.28 22.82
C ALA A 15 -15.40 -19.66 23.00
N GLN A 16 -14.45 -20.02 22.14
CA GLN A 16 -13.11 -19.39 22.03
C GLN A 16 -12.85 -19.07 20.56
N PRO A 17 -13.30 -17.92 20.08
CA PRO A 17 -13.10 -17.53 18.70
C PRO A 17 -11.61 -17.30 18.41
N LEU A 18 -11.14 -17.85 17.29
CA LEU A 18 -9.78 -17.58 16.76
C LEU A 18 -9.62 -16.10 16.39
N LEU A 19 -10.73 -15.46 16.00
CA LEU A 19 -10.82 -14.03 15.72
C LEU A 19 -11.82 -13.40 16.70
N ASP A 20 -11.33 -12.81 17.79
CA ASP A 20 -12.19 -11.95 18.60
C ASP A 20 -12.50 -10.67 17.83
N LEU A 21 -13.67 -10.65 17.18
CA LEU A 21 -14.15 -9.47 16.42
C LEU A 21 -14.31 -8.24 17.34
N GLY A 22 -14.19 -8.39 18.65
CA GLY A 22 -14.17 -7.29 19.60
C GLY A 22 -13.03 -6.31 19.39
N ILE A 23 -11.90 -6.74 18.80
CA ILE A 23 -10.77 -5.85 18.47
C ILE A 23 -11.16 -4.74 17.47
N PHE A 24 -12.13 -5.01 16.58
CA PHE A 24 -12.65 -4.03 15.63
C PHE A 24 -13.55 -2.95 16.27
N LYS A 25 -13.91 -3.08 17.54
CA LYS A 25 -14.59 -2.02 18.29
C LYS A 25 -13.66 -0.84 18.57
N SER A 26 -12.35 -1.07 18.60
CA SER A 26 -11.36 0.01 18.62
C SER A 26 -11.39 0.73 17.26
N LYS A 27 -11.80 2.00 17.28
CA LYS A 27 -11.80 2.85 16.05
C LYS A 27 -10.39 2.99 15.48
N LEU A 28 -9.39 3.15 16.35
CA LEU A 28 -8.01 3.34 15.94
C LEU A 28 -7.45 2.08 15.25
N PHE A 29 -7.72 0.88 15.81
CA PHE A 29 -7.36 -0.38 15.19
C PHE A 29 -7.99 -0.52 13.79
N SER A 30 -9.30 -0.32 13.70
CA SER A 30 -10.04 -0.47 12.43
C SER A 30 -9.56 0.52 11.38
N MET A 31 -9.32 1.78 11.76
CA MET A 31 -8.77 2.79 10.86
C MET A 31 -7.36 2.43 10.40
N SER A 32 -6.48 1.98 11.29
CA SER A 32 -5.12 1.55 10.95
C SER A 32 -5.09 0.38 9.96
N ILE A 33 -5.99 -0.60 10.13
CA ILE A 33 -6.14 -1.73 9.20
C ILE A 33 -6.67 -1.26 7.83
N ILE A 34 -7.68 -0.40 7.81
CA ILE A 34 -8.24 0.15 6.56
C ILE A 34 -7.17 0.97 5.82
N MET A 35 -6.46 1.84 6.53
CA MET A 35 -5.37 2.63 5.95
C MET A 35 -4.27 1.73 5.38
N ALA A 36 -3.90 0.65 6.08
CA ALA A 36 -2.93 -0.33 5.59
C ALA A 36 -3.43 -1.02 4.31
N LEU A 37 -4.71 -1.44 4.28
CA LEU A 37 -5.32 -2.08 3.11
C LEU A 37 -5.27 -1.16 1.89
N PHE A 38 -5.72 0.09 2.01
CA PHE A 38 -5.67 1.05 0.90
C PHE A 38 -4.24 1.32 0.45
N ASN A 39 -3.33 1.53 1.39
CA ASN A 39 -1.93 1.84 1.07
C ASN A 39 -1.25 0.69 0.31
N PHE A 40 -1.38 -0.55 0.78
CA PHE A 40 -0.82 -1.71 0.08
C PHE A 40 -1.50 -1.97 -1.27
N THR A 41 -2.80 -1.69 -1.40
CA THR A 41 -3.51 -1.77 -2.69
C THR A 41 -2.91 -0.80 -3.71
N VAL A 42 -2.71 0.45 -3.32
CA VAL A 42 -2.11 1.49 -4.16
C VAL A 42 -0.66 1.15 -4.52
N ALA A 43 0.13 0.68 -3.54
CA ALA A 43 1.52 0.29 -3.78
C ALA A 43 1.62 -0.86 -4.80
N MET A 44 0.75 -1.86 -4.67
CA MET A 44 0.72 -3.00 -5.60
C MET A 44 0.25 -2.60 -6.99
N PHE A 45 -0.77 -1.75 -7.08
CA PHE A 45 -1.25 -1.16 -8.33
C PHE A 45 -0.12 -0.44 -9.07
N SER A 46 0.60 0.45 -8.39
CA SER A 46 1.73 1.19 -8.97
C SER A 46 2.87 0.27 -9.39
N SER A 47 3.17 -0.79 -8.62
CA SER A 47 4.26 -1.72 -8.92
C SER A 47 4.02 -2.54 -10.18
N ILE A 48 2.77 -2.74 -10.57
CA ILE A 48 2.40 -3.45 -11.81
C ILE A 48 2.37 -2.49 -13.00
N LEU A 49 1.73 -1.33 -12.85
CA LEU A 49 1.56 -0.40 -13.98
C LEU A 49 2.86 0.26 -14.40
N LEU A 50 3.73 0.57 -13.45
CA LEU A 50 4.94 1.34 -13.74
C LEU A 50 5.94 0.62 -14.68
N PRO A 51 6.23 -0.69 -14.52
CA PRO A 51 7.06 -1.41 -15.51
C PRO A 51 6.49 -1.34 -16.93
N PHE A 52 5.16 -1.52 -17.07
CA PHE A 52 4.51 -1.40 -18.39
C PHE A 52 4.65 -0.01 -18.96
N TYR A 53 4.43 1.03 -18.16
CA TYR A 53 4.64 2.41 -18.60
C TYR A 53 6.07 2.66 -19.07
N LEU A 54 7.07 2.21 -18.31
CA LEU A 54 8.48 2.45 -18.63
C LEU A 54 8.95 1.63 -19.84
N GLN A 55 8.57 0.36 -19.93
CA GLN A 55 9.09 -0.54 -20.96
C GLN A 55 8.27 -0.49 -22.25
N ASP A 56 6.92 -0.58 -22.17
CA ASP A 56 6.08 -0.68 -23.35
C ASP A 56 5.71 0.71 -23.92
N PHE A 57 5.49 1.69 -23.05
CA PHE A 57 5.08 3.03 -23.48
C PHE A 57 6.27 3.95 -23.76
N ARG A 58 7.29 3.88 -22.89
CA ARG A 58 8.50 4.71 -23.00
C ARG A 58 9.63 4.04 -23.76
N ASN A 59 9.48 2.76 -24.10
CA ASN A 59 10.49 1.94 -24.77
C ASN A 59 11.85 1.95 -24.04
N TYR A 60 11.86 2.05 -22.71
CA TYR A 60 13.08 1.96 -21.93
C TYR A 60 13.50 0.50 -21.79
N GLY A 61 14.79 0.23 -22.01
CA GLY A 61 15.32 -1.11 -21.75
C GLY A 61 15.10 -1.54 -20.29
N PRO A 62 14.98 -2.86 -20.02
CA PRO A 62 14.72 -3.39 -18.67
C PRO A 62 15.69 -2.88 -17.60
N GLY A 63 16.95 -2.68 -17.97
CA GLY A 63 17.98 -2.16 -17.06
C GLY A 63 17.69 -0.73 -16.59
N LEU A 64 17.33 0.17 -17.50
CA LEU A 64 16.99 1.56 -17.17
C LEU A 64 15.68 1.61 -16.36
N ALA A 65 14.67 0.86 -16.78
CA ALA A 65 13.41 0.77 -16.05
C ALA A 65 13.63 0.27 -14.62
N GLY A 66 14.45 -0.76 -14.43
CA GLY A 66 14.83 -1.28 -13.11
C GLY A 66 15.55 -0.23 -12.25
N MET A 67 16.50 0.53 -12.82
CA MET A 67 17.19 1.61 -12.09
C MET A 67 16.21 2.70 -11.64
N ILE A 68 15.27 3.11 -12.49
CA ILE A 68 14.24 4.09 -12.12
C ILE A 68 13.39 3.55 -10.97
N MET A 69 12.97 2.29 -11.04
CA MET A 69 12.13 1.66 -10.03
C MET A 69 12.83 1.45 -8.69
N MET A 70 14.17 1.37 -8.66
CA MET A 70 14.94 1.29 -7.41
C MET A 70 14.79 2.53 -6.52
N ALA A 71 14.35 3.66 -7.06
CA ALA A 71 14.12 4.88 -6.28
C ALA A 71 13.13 4.65 -5.12
N TYR A 72 12.07 3.86 -5.35
CA TYR A 72 11.06 3.54 -4.33
C TYR A 72 11.64 2.76 -3.13
N PRO A 73 12.23 1.56 -3.29
CA PRO A 73 12.75 0.79 -2.16
C PRO A 73 13.93 1.49 -1.46
N VAL A 74 14.76 2.23 -2.18
CA VAL A 74 15.84 3.01 -1.58
C VAL A 74 15.30 4.11 -0.68
N ALA A 75 14.32 4.88 -1.15
CA ALA A 75 13.68 5.91 -0.34
C ALA A 75 12.97 5.33 0.89
N MET A 76 12.28 4.21 0.74
CA MET A 76 11.62 3.50 1.84
C MET A 76 12.63 3.00 2.88
N LEU A 77 13.76 2.45 2.46
CA LEU A 77 14.83 1.96 3.34
C LEU A 77 15.39 3.08 4.22
N ILE A 78 15.57 4.28 3.66
CA ILE A 78 16.07 5.45 4.39
C ILE A 78 14.99 6.02 5.33
N ALA A 79 13.75 6.11 4.85
CA ALA A 79 12.66 6.74 5.60
C ALA A 79 12.17 5.89 6.78
N SER A 80 12.18 4.56 6.67
CA SER A 80 11.61 3.67 7.70
C SER A 80 12.25 3.81 9.08
N PRO A 81 13.60 3.80 9.25
CA PRO A 81 14.22 3.99 10.56
C PRO A 81 14.01 5.41 11.11
N LEU A 82 13.98 6.42 10.22
CA LEU A 82 13.70 7.80 10.63
C LEU A 82 12.28 7.95 11.16
N ALA A 83 11.33 7.31 10.50
CA ALA A 83 9.92 7.29 10.93
C ALA A 83 9.73 6.54 12.26
N GLY A 84 10.42 5.42 12.47
CA GLY A 84 10.42 4.72 13.75
C GLY A 84 10.92 5.64 14.89
N SER A 85 12.06 6.26 14.69
CA SER A 85 12.63 7.23 15.65
C SER A 85 11.73 8.48 15.88
N ALA A 86 11.03 8.94 14.85
CA ALA A 86 10.07 10.03 14.98
C ALA A 86 8.82 9.59 15.77
N ALA A 87 8.31 8.38 15.53
CA ALA A 87 7.17 7.80 16.21
C ALA A 87 7.43 7.50 17.70
N ASP A 88 8.70 7.38 18.10
CA ASP A 88 9.08 7.27 19.52
C ASP A 88 9.02 8.61 20.26
N LYS A 89 9.08 9.73 19.53
CA LYS A 89 9.15 11.09 20.10
C LYS A 89 7.89 11.92 19.87
N MET A 90 7.06 11.52 18.94
CA MET A 90 5.83 12.21 18.52
C MET A 90 4.66 11.24 18.54
N ASP A 91 3.45 11.75 18.48
CA ASP A 91 2.24 10.94 18.35
C ASP A 91 2.29 10.12 17.05
N LYS A 92 2.23 8.80 17.19
CA LYS A 92 2.28 7.86 16.07
C LYS A 92 1.20 8.12 15.02
N GLU A 93 0.04 8.63 15.45
CA GLU A 93 -1.07 9.02 14.59
C GLU A 93 -0.65 10.15 13.64
N ILE A 94 0.06 11.15 14.15
CA ILE A 94 0.56 12.27 13.35
C ILE A 94 1.56 11.78 12.31
N VAL A 95 2.53 10.94 12.70
CA VAL A 95 3.53 10.41 11.79
C VAL A 95 2.87 9.54 10.71
N THR A 96 1.90 8.70 11.10
CA THR A 96 1.12 7.89 10.16
C THR A 96 0.34 8.78 9.18
N PHE A 97 -0.29 9.85 9.66
CA PHE A 97 -1.03 10.80 8.83
C PHE A 97 -0.13 11.53 7.82
N VAL A 98 1.07 11.93 8.22
CA VAL A 98 2.08 12.52 7.31
C VAL A 98 2.46 11.50 6.22
N GLY A 99 2.69 10.24 6.59
CA GLY A 99 2.97 9.18 5.63
C GLY A 99 1.85 9.01 4.60
N ILE A 100 0.60 8.89 5.04
CA ILE A 100 -0.55 8.77 4.12
C ILE A 100 -0.69 10.00 3.22
N SER A 101 -0.55 11.20 3.77
CA SER A 101 -0.64 12.43 2.99
C SER A 101 0.39 12.48 1.86
N GLY A 102 1.62 12.04 2.14
CA GLY A 102 2.67 11.93 1.13
C GLY A 102 2.37 10.85 0.07
N ILE A 103 1.72 9.73 0.45
CA ILE A 103 1.27 8.73 -0.53
C ILE A 103 0.21 9.34 -1.46
N VAL A 104 -0.78 10.06 -0.92
CA VAL A 104 -1.79 10.76 -1.73
C VAL A 104 -1.13 11.75 -2.69
N LEU A 105 -0.17 12.55 -2.20
CA LEU A 105 0.59 13.48 -3.05
C LEU A 105 1.35 12.76 -4.17
N SER A 106 1.96 11.61 -3.90
CA SER A 106 2.63 10.83 -4.94
C SER A 106 1.65 10.30 -5.99
N GLN A 107 0.44 9.88 -5.58
CA GLN A 107 -0.59 9.45 -6.53
C GLN A 107 -1.09 10.61 -7.42
N LEU A 108 -1.27 11.80 -6.85
CA LEU A 108 -1.56 13.00 -7.62
C LEU A 108 -0.42 13.35 -8.58
N GLY A 109 0.83 13.11 -8.17
CA GLY A 109 2.01 13.26 -9.03
C GLY A 109 1.96 12.36 -10.28
N TYR A 110 1.44 11.12 -10.17
CA TYR A 110 1.26 10.24 -11.33
C TYR A 110 0.27 10.79 -12.35
N LEU A 111 -0.71 11.62 -11.95
CA LEU A 111 -1.61 12.27 -12.90
C LEU A 111 -0.92 13.31 -13.79
N LEU A 112 0.24 13.81 -13.38
CA LEU A 112 1.05 14.76 -14.15
C LEU A 112 1.96 14.07 -15.17
N ILE A 113 2.05 12.74 -15.13
CA ILE A 113 2.89 11.97 -16.05
C ILE A 113 2.21 11.88 -17.41
N ASN A 114 2.93 12.36 -18.42
CA ASN A 114 2.56 12.28 -19.82
C ASN A 114 3.58 11.41 -20.59
N PRO A 115 3.25 10.94 -21.82
CA PRO A 115 4.19 10.18 -22.65
C PRO A 115 5.53 10.87 -22.89
N HIS A 116 5.57 12.20 -22.81
CA HIS A 116 6.76 13.03 -23.03
C HIS A 116 7.43 13.52 -21.74
N SER A 117 6.92 13.11 -20.55
CA SER A 117 7.48 13.53 -19.27
C SER A 117 8.92 13.08 -19.11
N ALA A 118 9.76 13.93 -18.54
CA ALA A 118 11.15 13.60 -18.29
C ALA A 118 11.28 12.43 -17.27
N PRO A 119 12.23 11.49 -17.44
CA PRO A 119 12.40 10.34 -16.56
C PRO A 119 12.59 10.71 -15.08
N TRP A 120 13.25 11.83 -14.82
CA TRP A 120 13.48 12.32 -13.46
C TRP A 120 12.18 12.60 -12.68
N LEU A 121 11.09 12.98 -13.38
CA LEU A 121 9.79 13.21 -12.75
C LEU A 121 9.25 11.92 -12.13
N VAL A 122 9.37 10.81 -12.86
CA VAL A 122 8.97 9.47 -12.35
C VAL A 122 9.82 9.10 -11.13
N VAL A 123 11.13 9.36 -11.19
CA VAL A 123 12.04 9.11 -10.06
C VAL A 123 11.64 9.93 -8.84
N VAL A 124 11.33 11.22 -9.00
CA VAL A 124 10.88 12.08 -7.88
C VAL A 124 9.59 11.56 -7.27
N ILE A 125 8.61 11.17 -8.08
CA ILE A 125 7.33 10.61 -7.58
C ILE A 125 7.60 9.30 -6.82
N LEU A 126 8.45 8.43 -7.32
CA LEU A 126 8.85 7.18 -6.65
C LEU A 126 9.58 7.43 -5.33
N LEU A 127 10.46 8.44 -5.28
CA LEU A 127 11.13 8.84 -4.04
C LEU A 127 10.11 9.32 -3.00
N ILE A 128 9.17 10.18 -3.40
CA ILE A 128 8.09 10.65 -2.51
C ILE A 128 7.25 9.47 -2.04
N GLN A 129 6.85 8.57 -2.93
CA GLN A 129 6.04 7.40 -2.59
C GLN A 129 6.78 6.45 -1.63
N GLY A 130 8.05 6.16 -1.90
CA GLY A 130 8.87 5.29 -1.06
C GLY A 130 9.12 5.88 0.33
N MET A 131 9.47 7.17 0.41
CA MET A 131 9.60 7.88 1.69
C MET A 131 8.30 7.84 2.48
N SER A 132 7.20 8.16 1.85
CA SER A 132 5.87 8.21 2.46
C SER A 132 5.44 6.83 2.96
N MET A 133 5.72 5.77 2.20
CA MET A 133 5.47 4.39 2.60
C MET A 133 6.31 4.00 3.83
N GLY A 134 7.58 4.36 3.87
CA GLY A 134 8.46 4.14 5.02
C GLY A 134 7.96 4.89 6.26
N ILE A 135 7.52 6.15 6.09
CA ILE A 135 6.96 6.97 7.18
C ILE A 135 5.64 6.40 7.70
N PHE A 136 4.80 5.86 6.82
CA PHE A 136 3.51 5.26 7.20
C PHE A 136 3.66 3.91 7.89
N GLN A 137 4.44 3.00 7.34
CA GLN A 137 4.38 1.57 7.67
C GLN A 137 4.81 1.27 9.11
N SER A 138 5.90 1.88 9.59
CA SER A 138 6.44 1.62 10.92
C SER A 138 5.49 2.05 12.04
N PRO A 139 5.03 3.32 12.12
CA PRO A 139 4.13 3.74 13.17
C PRO A 139 2.74 3.11 13.05
N ASN A 140 2.23 2.86 11.84
CA ASN A 140 0.94 2.19 11.67
C ASN A 140 0.95 0.75 12.20
N ASN A 141 2.03 0.00 12.00
CA ASN A 141 2.17 -1.33 12.59
C ASN A 141 2.22 -1.26 14.13
N ALA A 142 2.91 -0.26 14.68
CA ALA A 142 2.93 -0.04 16.13
C ALA A 142 1.54 0.30 16.67
N LEU A 143 0.77 1.18 16.02
CA LEU A 143 -0.60 1.52 16.38
C LEU A 143 -1.50 0.28 16.39
N ILE A 144 -1.42 -0.58 15.37
CA ILE A 144 -2.19 -1.83 15.30
C ILE A 144 -1.91 -2.71 16.51
N MET A 145 -0.63 -2.82 16.93
CA MET A 145 -0.24 -3.68 18.05
C MET A 145 -0.56 -3.06 19.41
N GLU A 146 -0.46 -1.75 19.56
CA GLU A 146 -0.70 -1.06 20.83
C GLU A 146 -2.18 -0.88 21.17
N THR A 147 -3.05 -0.93 20.18
CA THR A 147 -4.49 -0.76 20.36
C THR A 147 -5.22 -2.01 20.85
N VAL A 148 -4.51 -3.12 20.97
CA VAL A 148 -5.07 -4.40 21.43
C VAL A 148 -4.38 -4.89 22.70
N ASP A 149 -5.12 -5.62 23.53
CA ASP A 149 -4.53 -6.29 24.70
C ASP A 149 -3.46 -7.30 24.27
N ARG A 150 -2.48 -7.56 25.13
CA ARG A 150 -1.37 -8.50 24.88
C ARG A 150 -1.84 -9.89 24.42
N LYS A 151 -2.96 -10.37 24.92
CA LYS A 151 -3.56 -11.66 24.54
C LYS A 151 -4.03 -11.70 23.09
N TYR A 152 -4.28 -10.55 22.45
CA TYR A 152 -4.77 -10.43 21.08
C TYR A 152 -3.69 -10.02 20.05
N LEU A 153 -2.44 -9.86 20.48
CA LEU A 153 -1.35 -9.44 19.57
C LEU A 153 -1.17 -10.39 18.36
N GLY A 154 -1.30 -11.71 18.60
CA GLY A 154 -1.24 -12.69 17.51
C GLY A 154 -2.38 -12.52 16.51
N ILE A 155 -3.59 -12.24 17.01
CA ILE A 155 -4.78 -12.00 16.17
C ILE A 155 -4.60 -10.69 15.38
N ALA A 156 -4.15 -9.62 16.03
CA ALA A 156 -3.90 -8.33 15.38
C ALA A 156 -2.86 -8.46 14.23
N GLY A 157 -1.77 -9.20 14.47
CA GLY A 157 -0.78 -9.50 13.45
C GLY A 157 -1.33 -10.31 12.28
N SER A 158 -2.18 -11.29 12.56
CA SER A 158 -2.85 -12.11 11.54
C SER A 158 -3.83 -11.27 10.68
N VAL A 159 -4.61 -10.40 11.33
CA VAL A 159 -5.54 -9.48 10.64
C VAL A 159 -4.77 -8.49 9.75
N ASN A 160 -3.67 -7.93 10.25
CA ASN A 160 -2.81 -7.03 9.46
C ASN A 160 -2.21 -7.75 8.24
N SER A 161 -1.74 -8.98 8.42
CA SER A 161 -1.21 -9.80 7.32
C SER A 161 -2.30 -10.16 6.31
N LEU A 162 -3.51 -10.49 6.76
CA LEU A 162 -4.66 -10.75 5.91
C LEU A 162 -5.04 -9.51 5.10
N ALA A 163 -5.13 -8.34 5.75
CA ALA A 163 -5.40 -7.07 5.08
C ALA A 163 -4.38 -6.77 3.98
N ARG A 164 -3.09 -7.01 4.24
CA ARG A 164 -2.01 -6.86 3.25
C ARG A 164 -2.19 -7.81 2.06
N ASN A 165 -2.48 -9.09 2.31
CA ASN A 165 -2.68 -10.07 1.25
C ASN A 165 -3.93 -9.74 0.41
N MET A 166 -5.02 -9.30 1.06
CA MET A 166 -6.21 -8.82 0.34
C MET A 166 -5.89 -7.59 -0.52
N ALA A 167 -5.10 -6.66 0.01
CA ALA A 167 -4.65 -5.48 -0.72
C ALA A 167 -3.83 -5.84 -1.96
N PHE A 168 -2.95 -6.84 -1.87
CA PHE A 168 -2.18 -7.33 -3.02
C PHE A 168 -3.09 -7.90 -4.12
N VAL A 169 -4.08 -8.70 -3.74
CA VAL A 169 -5.07 -9.26 -4.68
C VAL A 169 -5.88 -8.14 -5.32
N LEU A 170 -6.39 -7.19 -4.54
CA LEU A 170 -7.16 -6.05 -5.04
C LEU A 170 -6.33 -5.17 -5.98
N GLY A 171 -5.12 -4.80 -5.56
CA GLY A 171 -4.21 -3.96 -6.37
C GLY A 171 -3.83 -4.62 -7.68
N THR A 172 -3.51 -5.93 -7.66
CA THR A 172 -3.21 -6.70 -8.86
C THR A 172 -4.41 -6.79 -9.79
N SER A 173 -5.60 -7.10 -9.24
CA SER A 173 -6.82 -7.23 -10.05
C SER A 173 -7.20 -5.92 -10.72
N LEU A 174 -7.13 -4.79 -9.99
CA LEU A 174 -7.41 -3.46 -10.52
C LEU A 174 -6.40 -3.05 -11.59
N ALA A 175 -5.10 -3.26 -11.35
CA ALA A 175 -4.05 -2.95 -12.32
C ALA A 175 -4.24 -3.76 -13.61
N THR A 176 -4.50 -5.05 -13.49
CA THR A 176 -4.71 -5.95 -14.62
C THR A 176 -5.97 -5.57 -15.41
N LEU A 177 -7.07 -5.25 -14.72
CA LEU A 177 -8.30 -4.80 -15.36
C LEU A 177 -8.07 -3.54 -16.20
N ILE A 178 -7.36 -2.55 -15.65
CA ILE A 178 -7.07 -1.30 -16.37
C ILE A 178 -6.15 -1.56 -17.56
N LEU A 179 -5.11 -2.38 -17.41
CA LEU A 179 -4.24 -2.74 -18.51
C LEU A 179 -5.00 -3.39 -19.65
N PHE A 180 -5.83 -4.41 -19.37
CA PHE A 180 -6.61 -5.09 -20.41
C PHE A 180 -7.64 -4.17 -21.06
N THR A 181 -8.32 -3.32 -20.31
CA THR A 181 -9.26 -2.36 -20.90
C THR A 181 -8.57 -1.30 -21.76
N ALA A 182 -7.40 -0.84 -21.36
CA ALA A 182 -6.60 0.08 -22.16
C ALA A 182 -6.09 -0.58 -23.46
N MET A 183 -5.62 -1.83 -23.40
CA MET A 183 -5.13 -2.58 -24.56
C MET A 183 -6.26 -3.02 -25.52
N SER A 184 -7.47 -3.25 -25.00
CA SER A 184 -8.63 -3.68 -25.81
C SER A 184 -9.29 -2.52 -26.61
N ASN A 185 -8.96 -1.27 -26.27
CA ASN A 185 -9.45 -0.09 -27.00
C ASN A 185 -8.39 0.39 -28.01
N PRO A 186 -8.47 -0.02 -29.29
CA PRO A 186 -7.48 0.32 -30.31
C PRO A 186 -7.47 1.81 -30.74
N VAL A 187 -8.36 2.61 -30.19
CA VAL A 187 -8.56 4.03 -30.59
C VAL A 187 -7.50 4.98 -30.03
N SER A 188 -6.65 4.56 -29.08
CA SER A 188 -5.69 5.45 -28.44
C SER A 188 -4.25 5.37 -28.97
N TYR A 189 -3.98 4.53 -29.96
CA TYR A 189 -2.62 4.33 -30.50
C TYR A 189 -2.38 4.91 -31.90
N THR A 190 -3.35 5.64 -32.45
CA THR A 190 -3.20 6.31 -33.76
C THR A 190 -3.19 7.84 -33.58
N HIS A 191 -2.12 8.35 -32.97
CA HIS A 191 -1.66 9.75 -33.18
C HIS A 191 -0.19 9.86 -32.77
#